data_6d6980ebcf9fb055a60b7186c728e955
#
_entry.id   6d6980ebcf9fb055a60b7186c728e955
#
_cell.length_a   1.000
_cell.length_b   1.000
_cell.length_c   1.000
_cell.angle_alpha   90.00
_cell.angle_beta   90.00
_cell.angle_gamma   90.00
#
_symmetry.space_group_name_H-M   'P 1'
#
loop_
_entity.id
_entity.type
_entity.pdbx_description
1 polymer ?
#
loop_
_entity_poly.entity_id
_entity_poly.type
_entity_poly.pdbx_seq_one_letter_code
_entity_poly.pdbx_strand_id
1 'polypeptide(L)'
;MSDFNPSTQLIGELALINCRDLGGMPLSGGRTFRKGIFIRSGSPEWLNHNEFLAVKKYGVTTVVDLRATAELEEFGNPFKDDPDTDFFSIPLFVGNPNDLNDKTMDYLRTHHLGDYYVIIMEELGDQVCQVLRVLLNSQGITLFHCAHGKDRTGVIAACLYLLAKASREDIINNYKVSFDYLGHFLDPLMARTSDDMKHTLRSDAINMEIFLNYIDSKWNGDIRLFMKSNGMTDVEIGSLYSKCIGES
;
A
#
# COMPACT_ATOMS: atom_id res chain seq x y z
N MET A 1 18.96 16.05 -5.23
CA MET A 1 18.27 15.45 -4.06
C MET A 1 16.89 16.06 -3.99
N SER A 2 15.87 15.24 -3.82
CA SER A 2 14.50 15.73 -3.62
C SER A 2 14.41 16.38 -2.24
N ASP A 3 13.74 17.55 -2.15
CA ASP A 3 13.42 18.18 -0.86
C ASP A 3 12.14 17.59 -0.22
N PHE A 4 11.63 16.48 -0.77
CA PHE A 4 10.43 15.85 -0.27
C PHE A 4 10.64 15.22 1.11
N ASN A 5 9.80 15.67 2.05
CA ASN A 5 9.77 15.12 3.41
C ASN A 5 8.50 14.28 3.61
N PRO A 6 8.60 12.93 3.69
CA PRO A 6 7.44 12.06 3.88
C PRO A 6 6.62 12.36 5.14
N SER A 7 7.20 13.01 6.16
CA SER A 7 6.46 13.35 7.39
C SER A 7 5.29 14.31 7.14
N THR A 8 5.33 15.07 6.04
CA THR A 8 4.23 15.97 5.65
C THR A 8 2.97 15.23 5.20
N GLN A 9 3.07 13.93 4.98
CA GLN A 9 1.95 13.05 4.60
C GLN A 9 1.30 12.36 5.81
N LEU A 10 1.94 12.38 6.99
CA LEU A 10 1.44 11.69 8.18
C LEU A 10 0.11 12.29 8.66
N ILE A 11 -0.86 11.43 8.96
CA ILE A 11 -2.17 11.79 9.51
C ILE A 11 -2.18 11.35 10.97
N GLY A 12 -1.72 12.23 11.85
CA GLY A 12 -1.57 11.93 13.28
C GLY A 12 -2.87 11.96 14.09
N GLU A 13 -3.94 12.56 13.54
CA GLU A 13 -5.25 12.62 14.19
C GLU A 13 -6.08 11.33 14.09
N LEU A 14 -5.70 10.40 13.22
CA LEU A 14 -6.35 9.11 13.10
C LEU A 14 -5.56 8.04 13.87
N ALA A 15 -6.27 7.24 14.68
CA ALA A 15 -5.69 6.14 15.45
C ALA A 15 -5.36 4.90 14.58
N LEU A 16 -4.87 5.14 13.38
CA LEU A 16 -4.44 4.13 12.43
C LEU A 16 -2.92 4.11 12.38
N ILE A 17 -2.31 2.96 12.61
CA ILE A 17 -0.85 2.83 12.54
C ILE A 17 -0.35 3.11 11.12
N ASN A 18 0.81 3.77 11.01
CA ASN A 18 1.46 4.05 9.74
C ASN A 18 0.55 4.80 8.74
N CYS A 19 -0.40 5.62 9.25
CA CYS A 19 -1.43 6.31 8.47
C CYS A 19 -0.87 7.53 7.73
N ARG A 20 -1.04 7.56 6.42
CA ARG A 20 -0.56 8.66 5.55
C ARG A 20 -1.49 8.94 4.39
N ASP A 21 -1.59 10.23 4.03
CA ASP A 21 -2.09 10.66 2.71
C ASP A 21 -1.01 10.39 1.64
N LEU A 22 -1.39 9.94 0.46
CA LEU A 22 -0.46 9.86 -0.67
C LEU A 22 -0.16 11.23 -1.28
N GLY A 23 -0.97 12.22 -0.99
CA GLY A 23 -0.87 13.58 -1.53
C GLY A 23 0.38 14.32 -1.10
N GLY A 24 0.77 15.31 -1.90
CA GLY A 24 1.96 16.11 -1.67
C GLY A 24 3.26 15.48 -2.17
N MET A 25 3.24 14.25 -2.66
CA MET A 25 4.39 13.63 -3.33
C MET A 25 4.77 14.47 -4.57
N PRO A 26 6.04 14.90 -4.70
CA PRO A 26 6.50 15.60 -5.89
C PRO A 26 6.40 14.73 -7.14
N LEU A 27 5.95 15.34 -8.23
CA LEU A 27 5.80 14.67 -9.52
C LEU A 27 6.59 15.42 -10.60
N SER A 28 6.87 14.74 -11.70
CA SER A 28 7.53 15.37 -12.83
C SER A 28 6.73 16.58 -13.34
N GLY A 29 7.45 17.62 -13.81
CA GLY A 29 6.84 18.86 -14.31
C GLY A 29 6.32 19.81 -13.24
N GLY A 30 6.85 19.73 -12.00
CA GLY A 30 6.53 20.66 -10.90
C GLY A 30 5.16 20.46 -10.26
N ARG A 31 4.50 19.35 -10.57
CA ARG A 31 3.19 18.98 -9.99
C ARG A 31 3.38 18.22 -8.68
N THR A 32 2.28 18.00 -7.98
CA THR A 32 2.23 17.14 -6.79
C THR A 32 1.09 16.13 -6.91
N PHE A 33 1.23 15.00 -6.24
CA PHE A 33 0.14 14.04 -6.07
C PHE A 33 -0.99 14.70 -5.29
N ARG A 34 -2.22 14.52 -5.74
CA ARG A 34 -3.41 15.15 -5.16
C ARG A 34 -3.62 14.67 -3.72
N LYS A 35 -3.86 15.61 -2.80
CA LYS A 35 -4.17 15.35 -1.40
C LYS A 35 -5.64 14.97 -1.21
N GLY A 36 -5.93 14.23 -0.12
CA GLY A 36 -7.28 13.96 0.33
C GLY A 36 -8.09 13.01 -0.58
N ILE A 37 -7.42 12.16 -1.33
CA ILE A 37 -8.10 11.14 -2.17
C ILE A 37 -7.73 9.73 -1.78
N PHE A 38 -6.46 9.48 -1.49
CA PHE A 38 -5.95 8.16 -1.13
C PHE A 38 -5.13 8.23 0.14
N ILE A 39 -5.57 7.50 1.17
CA ILE A 39 -4.81 7.32 2.40
C ILE A 39 -4.44 5.84 2.57
N ARG A 40 -3.28 5.61 3.15
CA ARG A 40 -2.77 4.27 3.45
C ARG A 40 -2.55 4.10 4.93
N SER A 41 -2.77 2.88 5.46
CA SER A 41 -2.48 2.56 6.86
C SER A 41 -2.19 1.09 7.09
N GLY A 42 -1.86 0.73 8.32
CA GLY A 42 -2.03 -0.62 8.84
C GLY A 42 -3.50 -0.96 9.08
N SER A 43 -3.74 -2.16 9.58
CA SER A 43 -5.10 -2.67 9.79
C SER A 43 -5.88 -1.85 10.81
N PRO A 44 -7.18 -1.57 10.54
CA PRO A 44 -8.06 -0.84 11.43
C PRO A 44 -8.70 -1.71 12.54
N GLU A 45 -8.32 -2.97 12.67
CA GLU A 45 -8.93 -3.96 13.57
C GLU A 45 -8.96 -3.54 15.06
N TRP A 46 -8.04 -2.65 15.46
CA TRP A 46 -7.91 -2.19 16.84
C TRP A 46 -8.69 -0.90 17.15
N LEU A 47 -9.37 -0.31 16.17
CA LEU A 47 -10.12 0.92 16.37
C LEU A 47 -11.28 0.68 17.36
N ASN A 48 -11.33 1.50 18.40
CA ASN A 48 -12.55 1.60 19.20
C ASN A 48 -13.63 2.40 18.44
N HIS A 49 -14.85 2.43 18.99
CA HIS A 49 -15.98 3.07 18.32
C HIS A 49 -15.74 4.57 18.00
N ASN A 50 -15.11 5.33 18.90
CA ASN A 50 -14.86 6.76 18.68
C ASN A 50 -13.79 6.98 17.61
N GLU A 51 -12.75 6.13 17.59
CA GLU A 51 -11.71 6.15 16.59
C GLU A 51 -12.24 5.76 15.20
N PHE A 52 -13.12 4.74 15.15
CA PHE A 52 -13.85 4.39 13.93
C PHE A 52 -14.66 5.60 13.40
N LEU A 53 -15.43 6.27 14.26
CA LEU A 53 -16.19 7.46 13.89
C LEU A 53 -15.28 8.62 13.44
N ALA A 54 -14.09 8.75 14.02
CA ALA A 54 -13.11 9.75 13.60
C ALA A 54 -12.63 9.49 12.15
N VAL A 55 -12.37 8.24 11.77
CA VAL A 55 -12.02 7.87 10.39
C VAL A 55 -13.17 8.18 9.42
N LYS A 56 -14.41 7.88 9.79
CA LYS A 56 -15.60 8.24 9.00
C LYS A 56 -15.72 9.76 8.84
N LYS A 57 -15.58 10.50 9.93
CA LYS A 57 -15.65 11.98 9.94
C LYS A 57 -14.52 12.62 9.11
N TYR A 58 -13.37 11.97 9.02
CA TYR A 58 -12.27 12.41 8.17
C TYR A 58 -12.63 12.41 6.68
N GLY A 59 -13.67 11.63 6.30
CA GLY A 59 -14.20 11.56 4.94
C GLY A 59 -13.89 10.25 4.21
N VAL A 60 -13.47 9.22 4.95
CA VAL A 60 -13.28 7.87 4.36
C VAL A 60 -14.65 7.30 4.02
N THR A 61 -14.85 7.01 2.74
CA THR A 61 -16.07 6.41 2.17
C THR A 61 -15.82 5.04 1.57
N THR A 62 -14.57 4.73 1.24
CA THR A 62 -14.18 3.46 0.64
C THR A 62 -13.00 2.87 1.40
N VAL A 63 -13.05 1.57 1.70
CA VAL A 63 -11.96 0.83 2.36
C VAL A 63 -11.58 -0.37 1.51
N VAL A 64 -10.28 -0.52 1.22
CA VAL A 64 -9.72 -1.67 0.51
C VAL A 64 -8.79 -2.43 1.44
N ASP A 65 -9.19 -3.63 1.83
CA ASP A 65 -8.41 -4.55 2.65
C ASP A 65 -7.58 -5.47 1.74
N LEU A 66 -6.25 -5.34 1.81
CA LEU A 66 -5.30 -6.11 1.02
C LEU A 66 -4.81 -7.37 1.74
N ARG A 67 -5.31 -7.64 2.94
CA ARG A 67 -4.91 -8.79 3.74
C ARG A 67 -5.40 -10.09 3.11
N ALA A 68 -4.68 -11.18 3.39
CA ALA A 68 -5.15 -12.51 3.05
C ALA A 68 -6.51 -12.79 3.71
N THR A 69 -7.32 -13.65 3.09
CA THR A 69 -8.63 -14.02 3.63
C THR A 69 -8.52 -14.54 5.08
N ALA A 70 -7.51 -15.36 5.37
CA ALA A 70 -7.26 -15.88 6.71
C ALA A 70 -6.97 -14.77 7.74
N GLU A 71 -6.24 -13.71 7.36
CA GLU A 71 -6.01 -12.56 8.24
C GLU A 71 -7.31 -11.79 8.52
N LEU A 72 -8.14 -11.60 7.49
CA LEU A 72 -9.44 -10.92 7.65
C LEU A 72 -10.42 -11.74 8.48
N GLU A 73 -10.43 -13.05 8.34
CA GLU A 73 -11.28 -13.96 9.12
C GLU A 73 -10.86 -13.99 10.60
N GLU A 74 -9.55 -13.97 10.88
CA GLU A 74 -9.02 -14.02 12.24
C GLU A 74 -9.20 -12.70 13.00
N PHE A 75 -8.91 -11.56 12.34
CA PHE A 75 -8.85 -10.26 13.02
C PHE A 75 -10.04 -9.35 12.73
N GLY A 76 -10.86 -9.68 11.73
CA GLY A 76 -11.97 -8.84 11.30
C GLY A 76 -11.55 -7.50 10.67
N ASN A 77 -12.56 -6.68 10.34
CA ASN A 77 -12.39 -5.30 9.89
C ASN A 77 -13.64 -4.52 10.24
N PRO A 78 -13.57 -3.41 11.03
CA PRO A 78 -14.73 -2.69 11.49
C PRO A 78 -15.55 -2.01 10.37
N PHE A 79 -14.97 -1.85 9.18
CA PHE A 79 -15.66 -1.26 8.02
C PHE A 79 -16.42 -2.28 7.19
N LYS A 80 -16.21 -3.60 7.41
CA LYS A 80 -16.77 -4.65 6.57
C LYS A 80 -18.30 -4.64 6.53
N ASP A 81 -18.91 -4.40 7.70
CA ASP A 81 -20.36 -4.41 7.87
C ASP A 81 -20.96 -2.99 8.06
N ASP A 82 -20.15 -1.95 7.83
CA ASP A 82 -20.62 -0.56 7.92
C ASP A 82 -21.42 -0.19 6.65
N PRO A 83 -22.72 0.16 6.79
CA PRO A 83 -23.59 0.42 5.63
C PRO A 83 -23.21 1.68 4.84
N ASP A 84 -22.41 2.57 5.43
CA ASP A 84 -22.00 3.83 4.82
C ASP A 84 -20.56 3.77 4.26
N THR A 85 -19.97 2.58 4.19
CA THR A 85 -18.63 2.36 3.64
C THR A 85 -18.66 1.33 2.53
N ASP A 86 -18.13 1.69 1.37
CA ASP A 86 -17.85 0.72 0.30
C ASP A 86 -16.62 -0.10 0.70
N PHE A 87 -16.84 -1.33 1.16
CA PHE A 87 -15.78 -2.22 1.61
C PHE A 87 -15.40 -3.24 0.54
N PHE A 88 -14.09 -3.34 0.24
CA PHE A 88 -13.54 -4.31 -0.70
C PHE A 88 -12.43 -5.11 -0.04
N SER A 89 -12.55 -6.44 -0.05
CA SER A 89 -11.48 -7.36 0.32
C SER A 89 -10.84 -7.90 -0.97
N ILE A 90 -9.59 -7.50 -1.22
CA ILE A 90 -8.82 -7.91 -2.40
C ILE A 90 -7.45 -8.38 -1.91
N PRO A 91 -7.31 -9.67 -1.60
CA PRO A 91 -6.08 -10.21 -1.04
C PRO A 91 -4.88 -10.06 -1.99
N LEU A 92 -3.80 -9.49 -1.48
CA LEU A 92 -2.50 -9.41 -2.15
C LEU A 92 -1.46 -10.23 -1.41
N PHE A 93 -1.75 -11.50 -1.20
CA PHE A 93 -0.82 -12.45 -0.60
C PHE A 93 -0.88 -13.79 -1.29
N VAL A 94 0.29 -14.29 -1.72
CA VAL A 94 0.44 -15.64 -2.27
C VAL A 94 0.75 -16.58 -1.11
N GLY A 95 -0.10 -17.59 -0.90
CA GLY A 95 0.01 -18.52 0.22
C GLY A 95 -0.85 -18.15 1.43
N ASN A 96 -0.45 -18.64 2.61
CA ASN A 96 -1.13 -18.39 3.89
C ASN A 96 -0.16 -17.78 4.91
N PRO A 97 -0.28 -16.48 5.24
CA PRO A 97 0.64 -15.82 6.18
C PRO A 97 0.54 -16.34 7.63
N ASN A 98 -0.55 -17.04 7.97
CA ASN A 98 -0.78 -17.62 9.29
C ASN A 98 -0.18 -19.03 9.43
N ASP A 99 0.31 -19.63 8.32
CA ASP A 99 0.98 -20.93 8.33
C ASP A 99 2.50 -20.74 8.20
N LEU A 100 3.22 -20.97 9.30
CA LEU A 100 4.68 -20.86 9.33
C LEU A 100 5.41 -21.87 8.43
N ASN A 101 4.71 -22.92 7.98
CA ASN A 101 5.24 -23.91 7.02
C ASN A 101 4.82 -23.61 5.57
N ASP A 102 4.15 -22.49 5.32
CA ASP A 102 3.81 -22.07 3.97
C ASP A 102 5.10 -21.77 3.17
N LYS A 103 5.10 -22.15 1.90
CA LYS A 103 6.26 -21.98 1.01
C LYS A 103 6.70 -20.53 0.87
N THR A 104 5.76 -19.60 0.94
CA THR A 104 6.05 -18.16 0.90
C THR A 104 6.79 -17.74 2.17
N MET A 105 6.39 -18.26 3.32
CA MET A 105 7.09 -17.98 4.59
C MET A 105 8.51 -18.55 4.59
N ASP A 106 8.71 -19.77 4.05
CA ASP A 106 10.05 -20.35 3.87
C ASP A 106 10.91 -19.54 2.88
N TYR A 107 10.31 -19.08 1.77
CA TYR A 107 10.99 -18.21 0.81
C TYR A 107 11.48 -16.91 1.47
N LEU A 108 10.64 -16.27 2.27
CA LEU A 108 10.95 -15.03 2.97
C LEU A 108 12.08 -15.15 3.99
N ARG A 109 12.43 -16.36 4.46
CA ARG A 109 13.59 -16.56 5.37
C ARG A 109 14.92 -16.24 4.72
N THR A 110 15.03 -16.37 3.41
CA THR A 110 16.29 -16.28 2.67
C THR A 110 16.30 -15.23 1.57
N HIS A 111 15.15 -14.57 1.31
CA HIS A 111 14.99 -13.58 0.25
C HIS A 111 14.54 -12.23 0.84
N HIS A 112 14.78 -11.17 0.10
CA HIS A 112 14.27 -9.85 0.45
C HIS A 112 12.75 -9.78 0.24
N LEU A 113 12.07 -8.93 1.02
CA LEU A 113 10.64 -8.62 0.76
C LEU A 113 10.41 -8.06 -0.65
N GLY A 114 11.40 -7.38 -1.22
CA GLY A 114 11.34 -6.88 -2.60
C GLY A 114 11.14 -8.00 -3.63
N ASP A 115 11.75 -9.16 -3.42
CA ASP A 115 11.54 -10.34 -4.28
C ASP A 115 10.08 -10.84 -4.16
N TYR A 116 9.52 -10.78 -2.96
CA TYR A 116 8.12 -11.10 -2.75
C TYR A 116 7.16 -10.07 -3.40
N TYR A 117 7.53 -8.79 -3.45
CA TYR A 117 6.73 -7.80 -4.19
C TYR A 117 6.71 -8.10 -5.69
N VAL A 118 7.81 -8.64 -6.23
CA VAL A 118 7.83 -9.14 -7.61
C VAL A 118 6.85 -10.31 -7.78
N ILE A 119 6.83 -11.26 -6.85
CA ILE A 119 5.87 -12.38 -6.88
C ILE A 119 4.41 -11.87 -6.85
N ILE A 120 4.09 -10.86 -6.03
CA ILE A 120 2.76 -10.23 -6.04
C ILE A 120 2.43 -9.69 -7.45
N MET A 121 3.37 -9.02 -8.10
CA MET A 121 3.12 -8.47 -9.44
C MET A 121 2.96 -9.57 -10.52
N GLU A 122 3.70 -10.67 -10.38
CA GLU A 122 3.66 -11.77 -11.36
C GLU A 122 2.41 -12.65 -11.20
N GLU A 123 2.04 -12.98 -9.97
CA GLU A 123 1.01 -13.97 -9.69
C GLU A 123 -0.35 -13.33 -9.38
N LEU A 124 -0.37 -12.08 -8.87
CA LEU A 124 -1.58 -11.38 -8.46
C LEU A 124 -1.79 -10.07 -9.25
N GLY A 125 -1.26 -10.00 -10.48
CA GLY A 125 -1.36 -8.80 -11.31
C GLY A 125 -2.80 -8.35 -11.56
N ASP A 126 -3.72 -9.31 -11.74
CA ASP A 126 -5.16 -9.03 -11.91
C ASP A 126 -5.76 -8.41 -10.64
N GLN A 127 -5.40 -8.91 -9.44
CA GLN A 127 -5.84 -8.38 -8.16
C GLN A 127 -5.26 -6.97 -7.91
N VAL A 128 -3.99 -6.74 -8.25
CA VAL A 128 -3.39 -5.40 -8.21
C VAL A 128 -4.19 -4.44 -9.08
N CYS A 129 -4.53 -4.83 -10.32
CA CYS A 129 -5.34 -4.02 -11.21
C CYS A 129 -6.79 -3.87 -10.72
N GLN A 130 -7.35 -4.87 -10.03
CA GLN A 130 -8.66 -4.76 -9.38
C GLN A 130 -8.63 -3.70 -8.27
N VAL A 131 -7.60 -3.67 -7.43
CA VAL A 131 -7.39 -2.61 -6.43
C VAL A 131 -7.36 -1.25 -7.12
N LEU A 132 -6.55 -1.09 -8.18
CA LEU A 132 -6.43 0.17 -8.92
C LEU A 132 -7.77 0.63 -9.54
N ARG A 133 -8.63 -0.29 -9.99
CA ARG A 133 -9.99 0.01 -10.46
C ARG A 133 -10.91 0.47 -9.33
N VAL A 134 -10.82 -0.14 -8.15
CA VAL A 134 -11.56 0.37 -6.98
C VAL A 134 -11.13 1.79 -6.65
N LEU A 135 -9.81 2.05 -6.60
CA LEU A 135 -9.26 3.39 -6.36
C LEU A 135 -9.70 4.39 -7.43
N LEU A 136 -9.75 3.99 -8.70
CA LEU A 136 -10.27 4.82 -9.79
C LEU A 136 -11.72 5.22 -9.57
N ASN A 137 -12.58 4.25 -9.24
CA ASN A 137 -14.04 4.44 -9.22
C ASN A 137 -14.59 4.95 -7.88
N SER A 138 -13.78 4.92 -6.81
CA SER A 138 -14.20 5.38 -5.48
C SER A 138 -14.57 6.87 -5.49
N GLN A 139 -15.55 7.21 -4.64
CA GLN A 139 -15.91 8.58 -4.33
C GLN A 139 -15.35 8.95 -2.94
N GLY A 140 -15.06 10.23 -2.70
CA GLY A 140 -14.48 10.67 -1.43
C GLY A 140 -13.06 10.13 -1.19
N ILE A 141 -12.71 9.90 0.08
CA ILE A 141 -11.39 9.41 0.47
C ILE A 141 -11.40 7.88 0.52
N THR A 142 -10.44 7.26 -0.17
CA THR A 142 -10.23 5.82 -0.08
C THR A 142 -9.08 5.50 0.87
N LEU A 143 -9.37 4.68 1.88
CA LEU A 143 -8.38 4.03 2.73
C LEU A 143 -8.03 2.67 2.14
N PHE A 144 -6.76 2.41 1.84
CA PHE A 144 -6.29 1.07 1.51
C PHE A 144 -5.21 0.63 2.50
N HIS A 145 -5.31 -0.62 2.96
CA HIS A 145 -4.46 -1.11 4.03
C HIS A 145 -4.11 -2.60 3.88
N CYS A 146 -3.07 -3.03 4.60
CA CYS A 146 -2.79 -4.44 4.90
C CYS A 146 -2.60 -4.58 6.42
N ALA A 147 -1.85 -5.55 6.93
CA ALA A 147 -1.60 -5.67 8.38
C ALA A 147 -0.86 -4.45 8.94
N HIS A 148 0.29 -4.10 8.38
CA HIS A 148 1.15 -3.00 8.88
C HIS A 148 1.12 -1.73 8.00
N GLY A 149 0.41 -1.74 6.88
CA GLY A 149 0.41 -0.62 5.92
C GLY A 149 1.77 -0.40 5.23
N LYS A 150 2.65 -1.40 5.23
CA LYS A 150 4.04 -1.33 4.77
C LYS A 150 4.22 -1.97 3.40
N ASP A 151 4.04 -3.28 3.28
CA ASP A 151 4.43 -4.12 2.15
C ASP A 151 3.39 -4.11 1.01
N ARG A 152 2.30 -4.84 1.12
CA ARG A 152 1.20 -4.90 0.13
C ARG A 152 0.66 -3.50 -0.19
N THR A 153 0.47 -2.71 0.84
CA THR A 153 0.11 -1.29 0.76
C THR A 153 1.19 -0.47 0.07
N GLY A 154 2.46 -0.78 0.33
CA GLY A 154 3.62 -0.15 -0.33
C GLY A 154 3.66 -0.41 -1.83
N VAL A 155 3.35 -1.64 -2.26
CA VAL A 155 3.26 -2.02 -3.69
C VAL A 155 2.19 -1.19 -4.40
N ILE A 156 0.98 -1.10 -3.84
CA ILE A 156 -0.10 -0.29 -4.44
C ILE A 156 0.28 1.20 -4.47
N ALA A 157 0.84 1.74 -3.38
CA ALA A 157 1.30 3.12 -3.36
C ALA A 157 2.38 3.39 -4.41
N ALA A 158 3.35 2.47 -4.57
CA ALA A 158 4.40 2.59 -5.58
C ALA A 158 3.82 2.55 -7.01
N CYS A 159 2.83 1.69 -7.29
CA CYS A 159 2.15 1.67 -8.58
C CYS A 159 1.47 3.02 -8.90
N LEU A 160 0.79 3.63 -7.92
CA LEU A 160 0.17 4.95 -8.08
C LEU A 160 1.20 6.05 -8.29
N TYR A 161 2.30 6.04 -7.53
CA TYR A 161 3.37 7.03 -7.66
C TYR A 161 4.12 6.90 -9.00
N LEU A 162 4.39 5.68 -9.45
CA LEU A 162 4.95 5.43 -10.78
C LEU A 162 4.03 5.92 -11.90
N LEU A 163 2.72 5.64 -11.80
CA LEU A 163 1.72 6.14 -12.74
C LEU A 163 1.72 7.68 -12.78
N ALA A 164 1.77 8.32 -11.61
CA ALA A 164 1.81 9.78 -11.47
C ALA A 164 3.17 10.41 -11.79
N LYS A 165 4.21 9.61 -12.08
CA LYS A 165 5.59 10.03 -12.41
C LYS A 165 6.33 10.71 -11.27
N ALA A 166 6.21 10.18 -10.05
CA ALA A 166 7.10 10.50 -8.94
C ALA A 166 8.52 9.94 -9.18
N SER A 167 9.51 10.53 -8.54
CA SER A 167 10.88 10.04 -8.64
C SER A 167 11.08 8.72 -7.89
N ARG A 168 12.03 7.89 -8.35
CA ARG A 168 12.41 6.64 -7.64
C ARG A 168 12.83 6.92 -6.20
N GLU A 169 13.64 7.96 -6.00
CA GLU A 169 14.13 8.36 -4.69
C GLU A 169 12.98 8.65 -3.72
N ASP A 170 11.97 9.41 -4.18
CA ASP A 170 10.81 9.77 -3.35
C ASP A 170 9.93 8.56 -3.04
N ILE A 171 9.74 7.64 -3.98
CA ILE A 171 9.01 6.37 -3.76
C ILE A 171 9.73 5.53 -2.71
N ILE A 172 11.05 5.38 -2.81
CA ILE A 172 11.86 4.63 -1.83
C ILE A 172 11.77 5.31 -0.45
N ASN A 173 11.89 6.63 -0.38
CA ASN A 173 11.81 7.37 0.87
C ASN A 173 10.42 7.26 1.52
N ASN A 174 9.32 7.34 0.74
CA ASN A 174 7.98 7.09 1.25
C ASN A 174 7.81 5.67 1.80
N TYR A 175 8.42 4.65 1.19
CA TYR A 175 8.39 3.29 1.69
C TYR A 175 9.18 3.13 2.99
N LYS A 176 10.42 3.64 3.03
CA LYS A 176 11.36 3.50 4.17
C LYS A 176 10.79 4.01 5.49
N VAL A 177 10.13 5.15 5.48
CA VAL A 177 9.58 5.76 6.71
C VAL A 177 8.50 4.91 7.38
N SER A 178 8.01 3.86 6.72
CA SER A 178 7.04 2.95 7.33
C SER A 178 7.57 2.28 8.59
N PHE A 179 8.87 1.97 8.66
CA PHE A 179 9.47 1.38 9.86
C PHE A 179 9.44 2.36 11.03
N ASP A 180 9.76 3.63 10.76
CA ASP A 180 9.76 4.68 11.81
C ASP A 180 8.33 4.95 12.30
N TYR A 181 7.34 4.96 11.40
CA TYR A 181 5.94 5.21 11.76
C TYR A 181 5.27 4.04 12.46
N LEU A 182 5.76 2.82 12.26
CA LEU A 182 5.34 1.66 13.04
C LEU A 182 5.93 1.70 14.46
N GLY A 183 7.15 2.22 14.62
CA GLY A 183 7.77 2.50 15.92
C GLY A 183 7.61 1.36 16.92
N HIS A 184 7.18 1.70 18.13
CA HIS A 184 6.97 0.73 19.23
C HIS A 184 5.91 -0.33 18.96
N PHE A 185 5.06 -0.17 17.94
CA PHE A 185 4.12 -1.21 17.55
C PHE A 185 4.84 -2.50 17.12
N LEU A 186 6.05 -2.37 16.56
CA LEU A 186 6.86 -3.52 16.13
C LEU A 186 7.66 -4.18 17.27
N ASP A 187 7.88 -3.54 18.41
CA ASP A 187 8.72 -4.07 19.48
C ASP A 187 8.30 -5.47 19.94
N PRO A 188 7.01 -5.77 20.22
CA PRO A 188 6.58 -7.11 20.60
C PRO A 188 6.73 -8.14 19.47
N LEU A 189 6.62 -7.72 18.21
CA LEU A 189 6.80 -8.56 17.05
C LEU A 189 8.28 -8.87 16.85
N MET A 190 9.15 -7.86 16.92
CA MET A 190 10.61 -8.01 16.85
C MET A 190 11.15 -8.97 17.94
N ALA A 191 10.57 -8.91 19.14
CA ALA A 191 10.98 -9.78 20.26
C ALA A 191 10.61 -11.26 20.04
N ARG A 192 9.54 -11.55 19.30
CA ARG A 192 9.03 -12.91 19.05
C ARG A 192 9.46 -13.50 17.72
N THR A 193 9.87 -12.64 16.78
CA THR A 193 10.27 -13.06 15.44
C THR A 193 11.68 -13.63 15.47
N SER A 194 11.88 -14.77 14.81
CA SER A 194 13.21 -15.39 14.66
C SER A 194 14.16 -14.48 13.88
N ASP A 195 15.46 -14.57 14.15
CA ASP A 195 16.46 -13.65 13.59
C ASP A 195 16.48 -13.66 12.06
N ASP A 196 16.25 -14.80 11.43
CA ASP A 196 16.15 -14.97 9.98
C ASP A 196 14.93 -14.29 9.36
N MET A 197 13.90 -13.97 10.15
CA MET A 197 12.68 -13.31 9.70
C MET A 197 12.58 -11.84 10.14
N LYS A 198 13.46 -11.33 11.01
CA LYS A 198 13.40 -9.94 11.49
C LYS A 198 13.47 -8.89 10.38
N HIS A 199 14.15 -9.20 9.28
CA HIS A 199 14.22 -8.31 8.12
C HIS A 199 12.84 -8.05 7.49
N THR A 200 11.88 -8.99 7.63
CA THR A 200 10.53 -8.83 7.10
C THR A 200 9.70 -7.78 7.87
N LEU A 201 10.11 -7.43 9.09
CA LEU A 201 9.47 -6.37 9.87
C LEU A 201 10.00 -4.98 9.50
N ARG A 202 11.14 -4.90 8.80
CA ARG A 202 11.77 -3.63 8.40
C ARG A 202 11.25 -3.15 7.04
N SER A 203 11.40 -1.86 6.77
CA SER A 203 11.15 -1.26 5.45
C SER A 203 12.47 -0.77 4.81
N ASP A 204 13.44 -1.68 4.70
CA ASP A 204 14.74 -1.36 4.14
C ASP A 204 14.61 -0.97 2.65
N ALA A 205 15.37 0.03 2.21
CA ALA A 205 15.32 0.59 0.85
C ALA A 205 15.42 -0.47 -0.24
N ILE A 206 16.28 -1.49 -0.02
CA ILE A 206 16.53 -2.58 -0.98
C ILE A 206 15.23 -3.26 -1.45
N ASN A 207 14.22 -3.38 -0.57
CA ASN A 207 12.95 -4.02 -0.94
C ASN A 207 12.21 -3.23 -2.04
N MET A 208 12.15 -1.91 -1.90
CA MET A 208 11.52 -1.07 -2.93
C MET A 208 12.42 -0.91 -4.16
N GLU A 209 13.74 -0.93 -3.99
CA GLU A 209 14.70 -0.90 -5.10
C GLU A 209 14.55 -2.14 -6.00
N ILE A 210 14.42 -3.34 -5.41
CA ILE A 210 14.17 -4.59 -6.15
C ILE A 210 12.86 -4.48 -6.94
N PHE A 211 11.78 -4.02 -6.30
CA PHE A 211 10.49 -3.80 -6.97
C PHE A 211 10.62 -2.83 -8.15
N LEU A 212 11.26 -1.67 -7.96
CA LEU A 212 11.42 -0.67 -9.02
C LEU A 212 12.32 -1.17 -10.15
N ASN A 213 13.38 -1.93 -9.84
CA ASN A 213 14.23 -2.57 -10.82
C ASN A 213 13.47 -3.61 -11.67
N TYR A 214 12.55 -4.35 -11.06
CA TYR A 214 11.64 -5.24 -11.79
C TYR A 214 10.78 -4.47 -12.79
N ILE A 215 10.16 -3.34 -12.36
CA ILE A 215 9.38 -2.50 -13.26
C ILE A 215 10.24 -1.95 -14.42
N ASP A 216 11.48 -1.54 -14.12
CA ASP A 216 12.41 -1.06 -15.16
C ASP A 216 12.77 -2.17 -16.16
N SER A 217 13.09 -3.36 -15.66
CA SER A 217 13.57 -4.45 -16.51
C SER A 217 12.47 -5.11 -17.34
N LYS A 218 11.31 -5.35 -16.76
CA LYS A 218 10.22 -6.07 -17.42
C LYS A 218 9.28 -5.15 -18.20
N TRP A 219 9.08 -3.93 -17.71
CA TRP A 219 8.08 -3.00 -18.21
C TRP A 219 8.69 -1.68 -18.71
N ASN A 220 9.99 -1.64 -18.97
CA ASN A 220 10.73 -0.45 -19.44
C ASN A 220 10.51 0.79 -18.55
N GLY A 221 10.32 0.60 -17.24
CA GLY A 221 10.02 1.67 -16.29
C GLY A 221 8.60 2.25 -16.43
N ASP A 222 7.76 1.66 -17.25
CA ASP A 222 6.39 2.13 -17.49
C ASP A 222 5.34 1.20 -16.86
N ILE A 223 4.86 1.56 -15.69
CA ILE A 223 3.82 0.81 -14.97
C ILE A 223 2.52 0.64 -15.76
N ARG A 224 2.26 1.51 -16.76
CA ARG A 224 1.09 1.40 -17.62
C ARG A 224 1.13 0.13 -18.47
N LEU A 225 2.32 -0.33 -18.85
CA LEU A 225 2.47 -1.59 -19.60
C LEU A 225 2.05 -2.79 -18.74
N PHE A 226 2.42 -2.80 -17.45
CA PHE A 226 1.92 -3.78 -16.49
C PHE A 226 0.40 -3.71 -16.36
N MET A 227 -0.18 -2.53 -16.16
CA MET A 227 -1.62 -2.33 -16.03
C MET A 227 -2.37 -2.86 -17.26
N LYS A 228 -1.87 -2.56 -18.47
CA LYS A 228 -2.45 -3.06 -19.73
C LYS A 228 -2.37 -4.57 -19.85
N SER A 229 -1.23 -5.17 -19.50
CA SER A 229 -1.06 -6.64 -19.58
C SER A 229 -2.00 -7.40 -18.62
N ASN A 230 -2.47 -6.71 -17.57
CA ASN A 230 -3.46 -7.20 -16.61
C ASN A 230 -4.86 -6.59 -16.84
N GLY A 231 -5.16 -6.25 -18.09
CA GLY A 231 -6.49 -5.95 -18.58
C GLY A 231 -7.04 -4.56 -18.31
N MET A 232 -6.24 -3.60 -17.79
CA MET A 232 -6.69 -2.21 -17.72
C MET A 232 -6.62 -1.53 -19.09
N THR A 233 -7.67 -0.79 -19.41
CA THR A 233 -7.76 -0.02 -20.65
C THR A 233 -6.98 1.29 -20.55
N ASP A 234 -6.63 1.88 -21.70
CA ASP A 234 -6.00 3.21 -21.76
C ASP A 234 -6.87 4.29 -21.11
N VAL A 235 -8.18 4.15 -21.22
CA VAL A 235 -9.14 5.09 -20.60
C VAL A 235 -9.10 5.00 -19.08
N GLU A 236 -9.14 3.79 -18.52
CA GLU A 236 -9.04 3.58 -17.07
C GLU A 236 -7.70 4.11 -16.51
N ILE A 237 -6.59 3.80 -17.19
CA ILE A 237 -5.24 4.24 -16.79
C ILE A 237 -5.14 5.77 -16.86
N GLY A 238 -5.64 6.39 -17.93
CA GLY A 238 -5.66 7.85 -18.09
C GLY A 238 -6.52 8.55 -17.03
N SER A 239 -7.68 7.97 -16.72
CA SER A 239 -8.58 8.49 -15.68
C SER A 239 -7.99 8.37 -14.29
N LEU A 240 -7.33 7.23 -13.96
CA LEU A 240 -6.62 7.05 -12.69
C LEU A 240 -5.45 8.03 -12.56
N TYR A 241 -4.67 8.22 -13.64
CA TYR A 241 -3.62 9.23 -13.68
C TYR A 241 -4.18 10.63 -13.38
N SER A 242 -5.25 11.04 -14.06
CA SER A 242 -5.90 12.35 -13.86
C SER A 242 -6.42 12.51 -12.43
N LYS A 243 -6.98 11.44 -11.84
CA LYS A 243 -7.41 11.43 -10.42
C LYS A 243 -6.24 11.67 -9.47
N CYS A 244 -5.06 11.07 -9.74
CA CYS A 244 -3.87 11.21 -8.91
C CYS A 244 -3.25 12.61 -8.92
N ILE A 245 -3.28 13.32 -10.04
CA ILE A 245 -2.58 14.62 -10.19
C ILE A 245 -3.48 15.84 -9.97
N GLY A 246 -4.80 15.66 -9.92
CA GLY A 246 -5.74 16.78 -9.91
C GLY A 246 -5.76 17.58 -11.21
N GLU A 247 -6.77 18.42 -11.37
CA GLU A 247 -6.74 19.45 -12.39
C GLU A 247 -5.79 20.58 -11.94
N SER A 248 -4.91 21.01 -12.84
CA SER A 248 -4.02 22.16 -12.64
C SER A 248 -4.81 23.46 -12.69
#